data_cf4600a3ac34d8bc1317c206d62f6f4e
#
_entry.id   cf4600a3ac34d8bc1317c206d62f6f4e
#
_cell.length_a   1.000
_cell.length_b   1.000
_cell.length_c   1.000
_cell.angle_alpha   90.00
_cell.angle_beta   90.00
_cell.angle_gamma   90.00
#
_symmetry.space_group_name_H-M   'P 1'
#
loop_
_entity.id
_entity.type
_entity.pdbx_description
1 polymer ?
#
loop_
_entity_poly.entity_id
_entity_poly.type
_entity_poly.pdbx_seq_one_letter_code
_entity_poly.pdbx_strand_id
1 'polypeptide(L)'
;MADMLMEDQRVLVIEDEYVVAEAIERTLRRAGAIVLGPVPSVDQAMALLDRGGRIDSAVLDINLGEQKVYPVVDRLLARGVHCVFSTGNDVADVPSNYKGIARLEKPVEESSIIDALKKTDTNAGGPVANIHKHTYLLQLREQLTVQIDIADSIHEPLLAARLYEAVDAIDQFLKV
;
A
#
# COMPACT_ATOMS: atom_id res chain seq x y z
N MET A 1 24.98 -10.10 -18.89
CA MET A 1 24.12 -8.90 -18.75
C MET A 1 23.16 -9.20 -17.63
N ALA A 2 23.21 -8.46 -16.54
CA ALA A 2 22.16 -8.55 -15.55
C ALA A 2 20.89 -8.01 -16.24
N ASP A 3 19.87 -8.87 -16.35
CA ASP A 3 18.56 -8.43 -16.82
C ASP A 3 18.09 -7.33 -15.85
N MET A 4 18.01 -6.09 -16.32
CA MET A 4 17.48 -4.95 -15.56
C MET A 4 15.96 -5.09 -15.50
N LEU A 5 15.53 -6.08 -14.73
CA LEU A 5 14.14 -6.54 -14.66
C LEU A 5 13.20 -5.53 -14.01
N MET A 6 13.75 -4.50 -13.32
CA MET A 6 13.02 -3.49 -12.57
C MET A 6 13.59 -2.08 -12.82
N GLU A 7 14.06 -1.82 -14.04
CA GLU A 7 14.62 -0.52 -14.40
C GLU A 7 13.60 0.60 -14.14
N ASP A 8 14.05 1.66 -13.48
CA ASP A 8 13.26 2.83 -13.08
C ASP A 8 12.09 2.57 -12.09
N GLN A 9 11.87 1.35 -11.63
CA GLN A 9 10.90 1.04 -10.59
C GLN A 9 11.36 1.58 -9.23
N ARG A 10 10.52 2.38 -8.58
CA ARG A 10 10.78 2.95 -7.25
C ARG A 10 10.12 2.07 -6.20
N VAL A 11 10.93 1.30 -5.49
CA VAL A 11 10.47 0.31 -4.51
C VAL A 11 10.74 0.77 -3.09
N LEU A 12 9.67 0.94 -2.30
CA LEU A 12 9.78 1.22 -0.87
C LEU A 12 10.05 -0.08 -0.12
N VAL A 13 11.05 -0.07 0.77
CA VAL A 13 11.36 -1.21 1.65
C VAL A 13 11.12 -0.80 3.10
N ILE A 14 10.31 -1.58 3.81
CA ILE A 14 10.01 -1.39 5.24
C ILE A 14 10.30 -2.70 5.96
N GLU A 15 11.35 -2.68 6.78
CA GLU A 15 11.89 -3.86 7.46
C GLU A 15 12.74 -3.40 8.65
N ASP A 16 12.50 -3.92 9.85
CA ASP A 16 13.22 -3.55 11.06
C ASP A 16 14.47 -4.43 11.31
N GLU A 17 14.52 -5.62 10.72
CA GLU A 17 15.71 -6.46 10.76
C GLU A 17 16.76 -6.01 9.73
N TYR A 18 17.84 -5.42 10.19
CA TYR A 18 18.90 -4.86 9.34
C TYR A 18 19.42 -5.83 8.28
N VAL A 19 19.66 -7.10 8.64
CA VAL A 19 20.21 -8.11 7.72
C VAL A 19 19.21 -8.44 6.61
N VAL A 20 17.94 -8.54 6.93
CA VAL A 20 16.87 -8.79 5.95
C VAL A 20 16.68 -7.57 5.06
N ALA A 21 16.63 -6.38 5.64
CA ALA A 21 16.51 -5.12 4.91
C ALA A 21 17.64 -4.94 3.89
N GLU A 22 18.89 -5.19 4.29
CA GLU A 22 20.06 -5.13 3.41
C GLU A 22 20.00 -6.16 2.28
N ALA A 23 19.56 -7.39 2.56
CA ALA A 23 19.42 -8.42 1.56
C ALA A 23 18.36 -8.05 0.50
N ILE A 24 17.19 -7.54 0.93
CA ILE A 24 16.13 -7.07 0.04
C ILE A 24 16.64 -5.88 -0.81
N GLU A 25 17.25 -4.87 -0.17
CA GLU A 25 17.79 -3.71 -0.86
C GLU A 25 18.80 -4.11 -1.94
N ARG A 26 19.75 -4.97 -1.61
CA ARG A 26 20.78 -5.45 -2.53
C ARG A 26 20.16 -6.18 -3.73
N THR A 27 19.17 -7.03 -3.50
CA THR A 27 18.43 -7.74 -4.55
C THR A 27 17.75 -6.78 -5.51
N LEU A 28 17.01 -5.81 -4.97
CA LEU A 28 16.29 -4.82 -5.76
C LEU A 28 17.22 -3.94 -6.58
N ARG A 29 18.32 -3.46 -5.98
CA ARG A 29 19.33 -2.65 -6.69
C ARG A 29 20.01 -3.43 -7.81
N ARG A 30 20.31 -4.72 -7.61
CA ARG A 30 20.85 -5.59 -8.67
C ARG A 30 19.88 -5.77 -9.84
N ALA A 31 18.57 -5.76 -9.57
CA ALA A 31 17.52 -5.83 -10.58
C ALA A 31 17.28 -4.50 -11.31
N GLY A 32 17.97 -3.41 -10.92
CA GLY A 32 17.83 -2.08 -11.51
C GLY A 32 16.84 -1.16 -10.85
N ALA A 33 16.22 -1.57 -9.72
CA ALA A 33 15.23 -0.75 -9.01
C ALA A 33 15.90 0.41 -8.24
N ILE A 34 15.16 1.50 -8.10
CA ILE A 34 15.47 2.61 -7.20
C ILE A 34 14.85 2.30 -5.85
N VAL A 35 15.67 1.96 -4.85
CA VAL A 35 15.17 1.61 -3.50
C VAL A 35 14.97 2.86 -2.67
N LEU A 36 13.77 2.99 -2.11
CA LEU A 36 13.38 3.99 -1.13
C LEU A 36 13.43 3.36 0.26
N GLY A 37 14.20 3.90 1.15
CA GLY A 37 14.52 3.27 2.43
C GLY A 37 15.81 2.42 2.33
N PRO A 38 15.94 1.30 3.05
CA PRO A 38 14.98 0.70 3.99
C PRO A 38 14.64 1.58 5.18
N VAL A 39 13.39 1.52 5.65
CA VAL A 39 12.94 2.20 6.87
C VAL A 39 12.46 1.17 7.89
N PRO A 40 12.90 1.29 9.19
CA PRO A 40 12.69 0.23 10.16
C PRO A 40 11.41 0.39 10.99
N SER A 41 10.59 1.41 10.76
CA SER A 41 9.41 1.68 11.58
C SER A 41 8.24 2.29 10.81
N VAL A 42 7.04 2.13 11.37
CA VAL A 42 5.81 2.76 10.84
C VAL A 42 5.95 4.27 10.77
N ASP A 43 6.51 4.91 11.81
CA ASP A 43 6.65 6.38 11.86
C ASP A 43 7.57 6.90 10.75
N GLN A 44 8.71 6.23 10.52
CA GLN A 44 9.62 6.62 9.45
C GLN A 44 9.01 6.39 8.06
N ALA A 45 8.27 5.29 7.88
CA ALA A 45 7.54 5.03 6.65
C ALA A 45 6.48 6.11 6.38
N MET A 46 5.71 6.48 7.40
CA MET A 46 4.70 7.54 7.30
C MET A 46 5.34 8.89 6.97
N ALA A 47 6.45 9.25 7.63
CA ALA A 47 7.19 10.48 7.34
C ALA A 47 7.74 10.50 5.90
N LEU A 48 8.16 9.34 5.36
CA LEU A 48 8.59 9.22 3.98
C LEU A 48 7.41 9.44 3.02
N LEU A 49 6.24 8.87 3.32
CA LEU A 49 5.03 9.06 2.53
C LEU A 49 4.54 10.52 2.55
N ASP A 50 4.70 11.23 3.67
CA ASP A 50 4.30 12.64 3.81
C ASP A 50 5.16 13.59 2.96
N ARG A 51 6.43 13.24 2.72
CA ARG A 51 7.29 13.99 1.80
C ARG A 51 6.83 13.92 0.36
N GLY A 52 5.98 12.97 0.04
CA GLY A 52 5.50 12.73 -1.32
C GLY A 52 6.54 12.06 -2.19
N GLY A 53 6.20 11.92 -3.47
CA GLY A 53 7.03 11.28 -4.47
C GLY A 53 6.42 9.99 -5.03
N ARG A 54 6.93 9.58 -6.17
CA ARG A 54 6.49 8.36 -6.86
C ARG A 54 7.01 7.14 -6.11
N ILE A 55 6.12 6.19 -5.85
CA ILE A 55 6.39 4.86 -5.36
C ILE A 55 5.59 3.92 -6.25
N ASP A 56 6.24 2.94 -6.87
CA ASP A 56 5.60 2.01 -7.79
C ASP A 56 5.17 0.73 -7.07
N SER A 57 6.02 0.27 -6.14
CA SER A 57 5.73 -0.90 -5.33
C SER A 57 6.40 -0.82 -3.96
N ALA A 58 6.02 -1.70 -3.04
CA ALA A 58 6.57 -1.76 -1.70
C ALA A 58 6.74 -3.20 -1.21
N VAL A 59 7.85 -3.46 -0.53
CA VAL A 59 8.11 -4.69 0.23
C VAL A 59 8.07 -4.34 1.71
N LEU A 60 7.22 -5.03 2.47
CA LEU A 60 6.82 -4.62 3.80
C LEU A 60 6.89 -5.79 4.77
N ASP A 61 7.67 -5.69 5.85
CA ASP A 61 7.46 -6.58 6.98
C ASP A 61 6.14 -6.22 7.69
N ILE A 62 5.37 -7.23 8.06
CA ILE A 62 4.11 -7.05 8.79
C ILE A 62 4.38 -6.57 10.21
N ASN A 63 5.45 -7.07 10.84
CA ASN A 63 5.81 -6.78 12.22
C ASN A 63 7.02 -5.85 12.26
N LEU A 64 6.83 -4.63 12.74
CA LEU A 64 7.88 -3.64 12.90
C LEU A 64 8.02 -3.34 14.40
N GLY A 65 8.81 -4.17 15.10
CA GLY A 65 8.86 -4.17 16.55
C GLY A 65 7.50 -4.50 17.17
N GLU A 66 6.94 -3.58 17.96
CA GLU A 66 5.62 -3.72 18.58
C GLU A 66 4.46 -3.25 17.68
N GLN A 67 4.76 -2.65 16.52
CA GLN A 67 3.76 -2.09 15.62
C GLN A 67 3.49 -3.00 14.42
N LYS A 68 2.27 -2.94 13.92
CA LYS A 68 1.89 -3.57 12.65
C LYS A 68 1.94 -2.54 11.52
N VAL A 69 2.38 -2.95 10.35
CA VAL A 69 2.59 -2.10 9.17
C VAL A 69 1.29 -1.61 8.51
N TYR A 70 0.14 -2.12 8.91
CA TYR A 70 -1.14 -1.90 8.22
C TYR A 70 -1.50 -0.43 7.95
N PRO A 71 -1.27 0.54 8.85
CA PRO A 71 -1.55 1.95 8.54
C PRO A 71 -0.76 2.48 7.34
N VAL A 72 0.46 1.96 7.14
CA VAL A 72 1.30 2.31 5.98
C VAL A 72 0.75 1.66 4.72
N VAL A 73 0.34 0.38 4.82
CA VAL A 73 -0.27 -0.37 3.71
C VAL A 73 -1.51 0.36 3.19
N ASP A 74 -2.40 0.80 4.07
CA ASP A 74 -3.61 1.54 3.69
C ASP A 74 -3.28 2.80 2.87
N ARG A 75 -2.27 3.56 3.29
CA ARG A 75 -1.83 4.76 2.55
C ARG A 75 -1.17 4.44 1.21
N LEU A 76 -0.43 3.34 1.12
CA LEU A 76 0.17 2.90 -0.13
C LEU A 76 -0.89 2.42 -1.12
N LEU A 77 -1.84 1.61 -0.66
CA LEU A 77 -2.95 1.10 -1.47
C LEU A 77 -3.85 2.23 -1.98
N ALA A 78 -4.12 3.25 -1.15
CA ALA A 78 -4.86 4.44 -1.55
C ALA A 78 -4.18 5.23 -2.68
N ARG A 79 -2.85 5.06 -2.84
CA ARG A 79 -2.06 5.64 -3.95
C ARG A 79 -1.90 4.70 -5.14
N GLY A 80 -2.50 3.51 -5.10
CA GLY A 80 -2.35 2.49 -6.14
C GLY A 80 -0.99 1.79 -6.15
N VAL A 81 -0.24 1.86 -5.05
CA VAL A 81 1.08 1.21 -4.91
C VAL A 81 0.90 -0.29 -4.73
N HIS A 82 1.62 -1.08 -5.52
CA HIS A 82 1.64 -2.53 -5.35
C HIS A 82 2.41 -2.93 -4.10
N CYS A 83 1.76 -3.66 -3.18
CA CYS A 83 2.35 -4.09 -1.92
C CYS A 83 2.62 -5.58 -1.92
N VAL A 84 3.75 -5.98 -1.34
CA VAL A 84 4.15 -7.35 -1.08
C VAL A 84 4.60 -7.47 0.37
N PHE A 85 4.04 -8.42 1.11
CA PHE A 85 4.49 -8.69 2.48
C PHE A 85 5.70 -9.62 2.50
N SER A 86 6.69 -9.27 3.32
CA SER A 86 7.76 -10.16 3.77
C SER A 86 7.42 -10.59 5.20
N THR A 87 7.20 -11.87 5.45
CA THR A 87 6.72 -12.34 6.76
C THR A 87 7.50 -13.54 7.25
N GLY A 88 7.71 -13.61 8.57
CA GLY A 88 8.07 -14.85 9.24
C GLY A 88 6.86 -15.81 9.40
N ASN A 89 6.94 -16.72 10.34
CA ASN A 89 5.91 -17.76 10.58
C ASN A 89 4.54 -17.26 11.08
N ASP A 90 4.33 -15.95 11.25
CA ASP A 90 3.10 -15.36 11.83
C ASP A 90 1.96 -15.19 10.82
N VAL A 91 1.78 -16.16 9.92
CA VAL A 91 0.77 -16.11 8.85
C VAL A 91 -0.67 -16.10 9.37
N ALA A 92 -0.88 -16.47 10.64
CA ALA A 92 -2.22 -16.68 11.21
C ALA A 92 -3.04 -15.39 11.43
N ASP A 93 -2.38 -14.22 11.60
CA ASP A 93 -3.02 -13.00 12.10
C ASP A 93 -3.19 -11.88 11.06
N VAL A 94 -3.09 -12.17 9.77
CA VAL A 94 -3.32 -11.13 8.75
C VAL A 94 -4.82 -10.87 8.60
N PRO A 95 -5.28 -9.64 8.88
CA PRO A 95 -6.68 -9.26 8.73
C PRO A 95 -7.22 -9.55 7.33
N SER A 96 -8.51 -9.84 7.23
CA SER A 96 -9.16 -10.29 6.01
C SER A 96 -9.01 -9.32 4.83
N ASN A 97 -8.96 -8.02 5.11
CA ASN A 97 -8.78 -6.95 4.11
C ASN A 97 -7.39 -6.94 3.45
N TYR A 98 -6.38 -7.58 4.07
CA TYR A 98 -5.01 -7.68 3.49
C TYR A 98 -4.68 -9.07 2.96
N LYS A 99 -5.61 -10.04 3.02
CA LYS A 99 -5.37 -11.42 2.55
C LYS A 99 -5.02 -11.53 1.07
N GLY A 100 -5.42 -10.56 0.27
CA GLY A 100 -5.12 -10.52 -1.15
C GLY A 100 -3.73 -9.99 -1.51
N ILE A 101 -2.97 -9.44 -0.55
CA ILE A 101 -1.60 -8.99 -0.78
C ILE A 101 -0.68 -10.20 -0.88
N ALA A 102 0.18 -10.22 -1.90
CA ALA A 102 1.19 -11.27 -2.08
C ALA A 102 2.12 -11.35 -0.86
N ARG A 103 2.53 -12.57 -0.50
CA ARG A 103 3.38 -12.82 0.66
C ARG A 103 4.60 -13.61 0.27
N LEU A 104 5.72 -13.23 0.87
CA LEU A 104 6.99 -13.91 0.78
C LEU A 104 7.37 -14.37 2.19
N GLU A 105 7.64 -15.66 2.34
CA GLU A 105 8.10 -16.21 3.62
C GLU A 105 9.60 -15.94 3.79
N LYS A 106 9.99 -15.52 5.00
CA LYS A 106 11.40 -15.38 5.37
C LYS A 106 12.01 -16.78 5.66
N PRO A 107 13.21 -17.10 5.14
CA PRO A 107 14.14 -16.25 4.40
C PRO A 107 13.69 -16.00 2.96
N VAL A 108 13.66 -14.73 2.54
CA VAL A 108 13.13 -14.36 1.22
C VAL A 108 14.18 -14.60 0.14
N GLU A 109 13.82 -15.41 -0.86
CA GLU A 109 14.68 -15.66 -2.02
C GLU A 109 14.65 -14.48 -2.99
N GLU A 110 15.80 -14.17 -3.60
CA GLU A 110 15.99 -13.03 -4.53
C GLU A 110 14.99 -13.08 -5.70
N SER A 111 14.83 -14.25 -6.32
CA SER A 111 13.87 -14.46 -7.43
C SER A 111 12.43 -14.22 -7.04
N SER A 112 12.06 -14.66 -5.84
CA SER A 112 10.69 -14.54 -5.32
C SER A 112 10.27 -13.08 -5.10
N ILE A 113 11.20 -12.22 -4.66
CA ILE A 113 10.94 -10.76 -4.50
C ILE A 113 10.61 -10.15 -5.86
N ILE A 114 11.47 -10.38 -6.84
CA ILE A 114 11.34 -9.81 -8.17
C ILE A 114 10.07 -10.30 -8.85
N ASP A 115 9.78 -11.60 -8.76
CA ASP A 115 8.57 -12.19 -9.35
C ASP A 115 7.29 -11.67 -8.71
N ALA A 116 7.28 -11.48 -7.38
CA ALA A 116 6.13 -10.93 -6.69
C ALA A 116 5.87 -9.47 -7.08
N LEU A 117 6.93 -8.67 -7.26
CA LEU A 117 6.83 -7.27 -7.66
C LEU A 117 6.49 -7.09 -9.15
N LYS A 118 6.90 -8.02 -10.02
CA LYS A 118 6.58 -8.00 -11.47
C LYS A 118 5.14 -8.37 -11.80
N LYS A 119 4.48 -9.14 -10.97
CA LYS A 119 3.07 -9.54 -11.17
C LYS A 119 2.07 -8.37 -11.25
N THR A 120 2.57 -7.12 -11.12
CA THR A 120 1.81 -5.90 -11.29
C THR A 120 1.27 -5.70 -12.71
N ASP A 121 1.97 -6.20 -13.76
CA ASP A 121 1.61 -5.90 -15.16
C ASP A 121 0.39 -6.68 -15.68
N THR A 122 -0.09 -7.70 -14.95
CA THR A 122 -1.23 -8.53 -15.38
C THR A 122 -2.50 -8.37 -14.56
N ASN A 123 -2.53 -7.51 -13.52
CA ASN A 123 -3.68 -7.44 -12.61
C ASN A 123 -4.15 -6.02 -12.25
N ALA A 124 -4.09 -5.06 -13.19
CA ALA A 124 -4.78 -3.77 -13.04
C ALA A 124 -6.32 -3.91 -12.95
N GLY A 125 -6.85 -5.10 -12.96
CA GLY A 125 -8.28 -5.44 -12.86
C GLY A 125 -8.59 -6.68 -12.01
N GLY A 126 -7.63 -7.22 -11.23
CA GLY A 126 -7.87 -8.41 -10.42
C GLY A 126 -8.74 -8.14 -9.16
N PRO A 127 -9.32 -9.21 -8.57
CA PRO A 127 -10.26 -9.08 -7.43
C PRO A 127 -9.69 -8.31 -6.23
N VAL A 128 -8.37 -8.28 -6.07
CA VAL A 128 -7.70 -7.56 -4.97
C VAL A 128 -7.73 -6.06 -5.17
N ALA A 129 -7.48 -5.56 -6.39
CA ALA A 129 -7.60 -4.12 -6.71
C ALA A 129 -9.03 -3.62 -6.49
N ASN A 130 -10.03 -4.46 -6.78
CA ASN A 130 -11.44 -4.15 -6.53
C ASN A 130 -11.78 -4.16 -5.03
N ILE A 131 -11.23 -5.07 -4.24
CA ILE A 131 -11.45 -5.11 -2.79
C ILE A 131 -10.86 -3.87 -2.13
N HIS A 132 -9.63 -3.48 -2.49
CA HIS A 132 -8.99 -2.27 -1.94
C HIS A 132 -9.70 -1.00 -2.39
N LYS A 133 -10.07 -0.91 -3.67
CA LYS A 133 -10.86 0.21 -4.19
C LYS A 133 -12.21 0.32 -3.47
N HIS A 134 -12.89 -0.79 -3.25
CA HIS A 134 -14.16 -0.84 -2.53
C HIS A 134 -14.00 -0.37 -1.08
N THR A 135 -13.00 -0.89 -0.35
CA THR A 135 -12.72 -0.48 1.04
C THR A 135 -12.34 1.00 1.13
N TYR A 136 -11.48 1.48 0.22
CA TYR A 136 -11.12 2.90 0.16
C TYR A 136 -12.33 3.80 -0.10
N LEU A 137 -13.20 3.41 -1.04
CA LEU A 137 -14.43 4.17 -1.34
C LEU A 137 -15.38 4.20 -0.15
N LEU A 138 -15.49 3.11 0.63
CA LEU A 138 -16.27 3.10 1.87
C LEU A 138 -15.72 4.07 2.91
N GLN A 139 -14.41 4.09 3.12
CA GLN A 139 -13.76 5.03 4.05
C GLN A 139 -13.92 6.49 3.59
N LEU A 140 -13.73 6.75 2.30
CA LEU A 140 -13.91 8.09 1.73
C LEU A 140 -15.36 8.56 1.88
N ARG A 141 -16.33 7.68 1.64
CA ARG A 141 -17.75 7.95 1.84
C ARG A 141 -18.04 8.35 3.29
N GLU A 142 -17.49 7.62 4.26
CA GLU A 142 -17.67 7.91 5.69
C GLU A 142 -17.09 9.28 6.06
N GLN A 143 -15.88 9.59 5.57
CA GLN A 143 -15.25 10.89 5.78
C GLN A 143 -16.07 12.03 5.16
N LEU A 144 -16.59 11.86 3.94
CA LEU A 144 -17.41 12.87 3.28
C LEU A 144 -18.74 13.08 4.01
N THR A 145 -19.32 12.04 4.59
CA THR A 145 -20.56 12.16 5.38
C THR A 145 -20.35 13.05 6.61
N VAL A 146 -19.24 12.89 7.32
CA VAL A 146 -18.88 13.78 8.44
C VAL A 146 -18.71 15.23 7.98
N GLN A 147 -18.12 15.45 6.79
CA GLN A 147 -17.95 16.81 6.25
C GLN A 147 -19.30 17.45 5.85
N ILE A 148 -20.29 16.65 5.44
CA ILE A 148 -21.66 17.13 5.17
C ILE A 148 -22.27 17.67 6.44
N ASP A 149 -22.21 16.92 7.55
CA ASP A 149 -22.74 17.36 8.83
C ASP A 149 -22.11 18.67 9.30
N ILE A 150 -20.81 18.85 9.05
CA ILE A 150 -20.09 20.09 9.34
C ILE A 150 -20.61 21.23 8.44
N ALA A 151 -20.73 21.00 7.12
CA ALA A 151 -21.19 22.00 6.17
C ALA A 151 -22.62 22.47 6.49
N ASP A 152 -23.49 21.56 6.88
CA ASP A 152 -24.84 21.88 7.33
C ASP A 152 -24.82 22.69 8.64
N SER A 153 -23.95 22.37 9.58
CA SER A 153 -23.84 23.08 10.86
C SER A 153 -23.35 24.52 10.71
N ILE A 154 -22.51 24.80 9.71
CA ILE A 154 -22.01 26.15 9.42
C ILE A 154 -22.86 26.90 8.38
N HIS A 155 -24.01 26.34 8.00
CA HIS A 155 -24.98 26.93 7.04
C HIS A 155 -24.37 27.19 5.64
N GLU A 156 -23.55 26.27 5.13
CA GLU A 156 -22.97 26.32 3.79
C GLU A 156 -23.65 25.32 2.83
N PRO A 157 -24.87 25.62 2.36
CA PRO A 157 -25.69 24.66 1.60
C PRO A 157 -25.07 24.25 0.26
N LEU A 158 -24.27 25.15 -0.35
CA LEU A 158 -23.62 24.85 -1.63
C LEU A 158 -22.49 23.81 -1.45
N LEU A 159 -21.75 23.90 -0.33
CA LEU A 159 -20.73 22.93 0.02
C LEU A 159 -21.37 21.59 0.37
N ALA A 160 -22.40 21.59 1.18
CA ALA A 160 -23.15 20.38 1.51
C ALA A 160 -23.67 19.66 0.26
N ALA A 161 -24.27 20.40 -0.69
CA ALA A 161 -24.76 19.83 -1.94
C ALA A 161 -23.65 19.15 -2.77
N ARG A 162 -22.47 19.76 -2.86
CA ARG A 162 -21.32 19.17 -3.57
C ARG A 162 -20.79 17.91 -2.91
N LEU A 163 -20.79 17.87 -1.58
CA LEU A 163 -20.39 16.69 -0.83
C LEU A 163 -21.41 15.56 -0.98
N TYR A 164 -22.72 15.86 -1.02
CA TYR A 164 -23.78 14.89 -1.33
C TYR A 164 -23.61 14.27 -2.72
N GLU A 165 -23.34 15.09 -3.76
CA GLU A 165 -23.04 14.61 -5.12
C GLU A 165 -21.87 13.64 -5.13
N ALA A 166 -20.79 13.93 -4.37
CA ALA A 166 -19.63 13.07 -4.27
C ALA A 166 -19.93 11.74 -3.57
N VAL A 167 -20.73 11.75 -2.49
CA VAL A 167 -21.18 10.55 -1.79
C VAL A 167 -22.04 9.69 -2.71
N ASP A 168 -22.99 10.28 -3.44
CA ASP A 168 -23.85 9.55 -4.37
C ASP A 168 -23.04 8.88 -5.50
N ALA A 169 -22.04 9.58 -6.04
CA ALA A 169 -21.14 9.00 -7.03
C ALA A 169 -20.38 7.79 -6.48
N ILE A 170 -19.92 7.84 -5.23
CA ILE A 170 -19.28 6.70 -4.56
C ILE A 170 -20.28 5.55 -4.38
N ASP A 171 -21.49 5.83 -3.92
CA ASP A 171 -22.55 4.83 -3.72
C ASP A 171 -22.94 4.13 -5.03
N GLN A 172 -22.96 4.85 -6.16
CA GLN A 172 -23.14 4.25 -7.48
C GLN A 172 -22.01 3.30 -7.86
N PHE A 173 -20.77 3.66 -7.53
CA PHE A 173 -19.60 2.80 -7.75
C PHE A 173 -19.59 1.54 -6.89
N LEU A 174 -20.11 1.64 -5.66
CA LEU A 174 -20.17 0.52 -4.70
C LEU A 174 -21.27 -0.50 -5.00
N LYS A 175 -22.27 -0.14 -5.83
CA LYS A 175 -23.41 -1.01 -6.24
C LYS A 175 -23.10 -1.92 -7.43
N VAL A 176 -21.96 -1.75 -8.09
CA VAL A 176 -21.49 -2.53 -9.24
C VAL A 176 -20.48 -3.57 -8.79
#